data_c08f67ed1657f9a3477dae98e907d1b0
#
_entry.id   c08f67ed1657f9a3477dae98e907d1b0
#
_cell.length_a   1.000
_cell.length_b   1.000
_cell.length_c   1.000
_cell.angle_alpha   90.00
_cell.angle_beta   90.00
_cell.angle_gamma   90.00
#
_symmetry.space_group_name_H-M   'P 1'
#
loop_
_entity.id
_entity.type
_entity.pdbx_description
1 polymer ?
#
loop_
_entity_poly.entity_id
_entity_poly.type
_entity_poly.pdbx_seq_one_letter_code
_entity_poly.pdbx_strand_id
1 'polypeptide(L)'
;MVMSNEKPQKILPVSYPVITTYTQHADLLSILGNYEQTQPWIFSNYIQLYLNRDFNHNWGDFYFPLPYELRPSDCCKWIYSQKISREFIRKKWNSIVAFIIDSINMNNYVHMMVNRYYIPAYWHYKKSSTMHDILVYGYDLEEESFYVADFFKYGKYSFEKVSFQDFSQGYMTMGETTNPGQDFFNARVYLYEYNPGCDYSFSFENITTAIRAYLNAETPEYWNMYNRDNKQDIVFGREVFSSLKNYLVRMKPDSQSAVDIRPFYMIYDHARIMDLRIRYLIQKGYLNKHQGEKALESFGQILENANTLVNLIIKYGMTKNSTLIDRVVELLETIQKDQHAALSQCFREFF
;
A
#
# COMPACT_ATOMS: atom_id res chain seq x y z
N MET A 1 -35.10 16.70 19.82
CA MET A 1 -34.65 15.32 20.06
C MET A 1 -35.11 14.50 18.86
N VAL A 2 -34.31 14.48 17.80
CA VAL A 2 -34.57 13.60 16.65
C VAL A 2 -34.02 12.26 17.08
N MET A 3 -34.89 11.28 17.36
CA MET A 3 -34.47 9.89 17.50
C MET A 3 -33.85 9.48 16.16
N SER A 4 -32.56 9.40 16.12
CA SER A 4 -31.84 8.87 14.98
C SER A 4 -32.23 7.39 14.85
N ASN A 5 -32.78 7.01 13.68
CA ASN A 5 -32.92 5.62 13.25
C ASN A 5 -31.50 5.04 13.00
N GLU A 6 -30.65 5.07 14.01
CA GLU A 6 -29.31 4.46 13.91
C GLU A 6 -29.50 2.95 13.82
N LYS A 7 -28.95 2.37 12.78
CA LYS A 7 -28.90 0.91 12.66
C LYS A 7 -28.03 0.39 13.81
N PRO A 8 -28.40 -0.73 14.46
CA PRO A 8 -27.58 -1.30 15.53
C PRO A 8 -26.17 -1.66 15.05
N GLN A 9 -26.03 -1.92 13.75
CA GLN A 9 -24.76 -2.27 13.12
C GLN A 9 -24.76 -1.81 11.66
N LYS A 10 -23.60 -1.35 11.19
CA LYS A 10 -23.35 -1.14 9.76
C LYS A 10 -21.92 -1.48 9.40
N ILE A 11 -21.74 -2.27 8.34
CA ILE A 11 -20.43 -2.71 7.81
C ILE A 11 -20.39 -2.37 6.34
N LEU A 12 -19.36 -1.63 5.91
CA LEU A 12 -19.08 -1.35 4.51
C LEU A 12 -18.25 -2.48 3.91
N PRO A 13 -18.40 -2.80 2.61
CA PRO A 13 -17.69 -3.91 1.97
C PRO A 13 -16.16 -3.71 1.97
N VAL A 14 -15.42 -4.69 2.44
CA VAL A 14 -13.96 -4.78 2.34
C VAL A 14 -13.53 -6.20 1.97
N SER A 15 -12.43 -6.32 1.26
CA SER A 15 -11.79 -7.59 0.91
C SER A 15 -10.30 -7.54 1.20
N TYR A 16 -9.64 -8.71 1.27
CA TYR A 16 -8.19 -8.75 1.47
C TYR A 16 -7.47 -8.15 0.25
N PRO A 17 -6.64 -7.11 0.44
CA PRO A 17 -6.05 -6.37 -0.67
C PRO A 17 -4.98 -7.16 -1.42
N VAL A 18 -4.83 -6.87 -2.71
CA VAL A 18 -3.79 -7.51 -3.56
C VAL A 18 -2.40 -6.96 -3.30
N ILE A 19 -2.27 -5.75 -2.74
CA ILE A 19 -1.02 -5.10 -2.33
C ILE A 19 -1.09 -4.83 -0.84
N THR A 20 -0.05 -5.24 -0.13
CA THR A 20 0.05 -5.16 1.33
C THR A 20 1.34 -4.51 1.82
N THR A 21 2.05 -3.77 0.98
CA THR A 21 3.31 -3.13 1.36
C THR A 21 3.09 -1.94 2.30
N TYR A 22 2.10 -1.08 2.00
CA TYR A 22 1.77 0.11 2.77
C TYR A 22 0.26 0.25 2.98
N THR A 23 -0.13 0.82 4.12
CA THR A 23 -1.52 1.02 4.53
C THR A 23 -2.33 1.77 3.47
N GLN A 24 -1.77 2.81 2.89
CA GLN A 24 -2.45 3.63 1.87
C GLN A 24 -2.88 2.83 0.63
N HIS A 25 -2.12 1.81 0.24
CA HIS A 25 -2.47 0.92 -0.87
C HIS A 25 -3.40 -0.19 -0.41
N ALA A 26 -3.10 -0.80 0.74
CA ALA A 26 -3.90 -1.88 1.29
C ALA A 26 -5.35 -1.42 1.55
N ASP A 27 -5.54 -0.26 2.17
CA ASP A 27 -6.87 0.28 2.46
C ASP A 27 -7.65 0.60 1.18
N LEU A 28 -7.01 1.30 0.22
CA LEU A 28 -7.64 1.59 -1.07
C LEU A 28 -8.06 0.31 -1.80
N LEU A 29 -7.16 -0.67 -1.88
CA LEU A 29 -7.42 -1.91 -2.60
C LEU A 29 -8.33 -2.87 -1.84
N SER A 30 -8.43 -2.75 -0.51
CA SER A 30 -9.43 -3.47 0.27
C SER A 30 -10.85 -2.98 -0.02
N ILE A 31 -11.02 -1.70 -0.32
CA ILE A 31 -12.29 -1.13 -0.77
C ILE A 31 -12.56 -1.53 -2.22
N LEU A 32 -11.64 -1.24 -3.14
CA LEU A 32 -11.82 -1.45 -4.58
C LEU A 32 -11.97 -2.93 -4.94
N GLY A 33 -11.30 -3.84 -4.24
CA GLY A 33 -11.33 -5.28 -4.51
C GLY A 33 -12.71 -5.93 -4.41
N ASN A 34 -13.71 -5.22 -3.85
CA ASN A 34 -15.08 -5.70 -3.79
C ASN A 34 -15.89 -5.43 -5.08
N TYR A 35 -15.32 -4.67 -6.03
CA TYR A 35 -16.04 -4.19 -7.20
C TYR A 35 -15.28 -4.57 -8.47
N GLU A 36 -15.82 -5.50 -9.26
CA GLU A 36 -15.18 -6.00 -10.48
C GLU A 36 -14.88 -4.87 -11.48
N GLN A 37 -15.74 -3.86 -11.57
CA GLN A 37 -15.59 -2.71 -12.46
C GLN A 37 -14.36 -1.84 -12.13
N THR A 38 -13.72 -2.01 -10.97
CA THR A 38 -12.50 -1.29 -10.61
C THR A 38 -11.22 -1.95 -11.13
N GLN A 39 -11.30 -3.22 -11.56
CA GLN A 39 -10.15 -3.98 -12.06
C GLN A 39 -9.38 -3.26 -13.18
N PRO A 40 -10.04 -2.62 -14.18
CA PRO A 40 -9.34 -1.86 -15.21
C PRO A 40 -8.42 -0.78 -14.62
N TRP A 41 -8.88 -0.06 -13.59
CA TRP A 41 -8.07 0.95 -12.89
C TRP A 41 -6.92 0.31 -12.12
N ILE A 42 -7.18 -0.75 -11.36
CA ILE A 42 -6.15 -1.46 -10.59
C ILE A 42 -5.03 -1.95 -11.51
N PHE A 43 -5.40 -2.59 -12.65
CA PHE A 43 -4.42 -3.13 -13.58
C PHE A 43 -3.80 -2.10 -14.54
N SER A 44 -4.31 -0.88 -14.61
CA SER A 44 -3.65 0.24 -15.30
C SER A 44 -2.61 0.95 -14.44
N ASN A 45 -2.66 0.76 -13.14
CA ASN A 45 -1.77 1.37 -12.15
C ASN A 45 -0.83 0.32 -11.52
N TYR A 46 -0.03 0.69 -10.54
CA TYR A 46 0.88 -0.21 -9.82
C TYR A 46 1.88 -0.95 -10.75
N ILE A 47 2.47 -0.21 -11.70
CA ILE A 47 3.46 -0.74 -12.66
C ILE A 47 4.86 -0.26 -12.30
N GLN A 48 5.04 1.05 -12.15
CA GLN A 48 6.33 1.64 -11.89
C GLN A 48 6.68 1.58 -10.40
N LEU A 49 7.94 1.28 -10.11
CA LEU A 49 8.52 1.32 -8.78
C LEU A 49 9.50 2.47 -8.65
N TYR A 50 9.66 2.99 -7.44
CA TYR A 50 10.74 3.91 -7.12
C TYR A 50 11.34 3.61 -5.74
N LEU A 51 12.58 4.03 -5.55
CA LEU A 51 13.31 3.84 -4.30
C LEU A 51 14.30 5.00 -4.13
N ASN A 52 14.47 5.49 -2.91
CA ASN A 52 15.65 6.30 -2.61
C ASN A 52 16.91 5.49 -2.88
N ARG A 53 17.87 6.06 -3.60
CA ARG A 53 19.09 5.36 -4.03
C ARG A 53 19.76 4.69 -2.82
N ASP A 54 20.06 3.42 -2.96
CA ASP A 54 20.63 2.57 -1.92
C ASP A 54 19.81 2.57 -0.61
N PHE A 55 18.53 2.91 -0.71
CA PHE A 55 17.58 2.99 0.40
C PHE A 55 18.04 3.91 1.55
N ASN A 56 18.75 4.98 1.22
CA ASN A 56 19.38 5.88 2.20
C ASN A 56 18.40 6.58 3.13
N HIS A 57 17.16 6.84 2.68
CA HIS A 57 16.10 7.47 3.46
C HIS A 57 14.99 6.49 3.86
N ASN A 58 15.23 5.18 3.77
CA ASN A 58 14.30 4.10 4.13
C ASN A 58 12.92 4.27 3.46
N TRP A 59 12.90 4.71 2.17
CA TRP A 59 11.69 4.91 1.42
C TRP A 59 11.77 4.33 0.01
N GLY A 60 10.74 3.60 -0.36
CA GLY A 60 10.49 3.10 -1.71
C GLY A 60 9.06 2.59 -1.80
N ASP A 61 8.42 2.78 -2.94
CA ASP A 61 7.01 2.45 -3.13
C ASP A 61 6.66 2.26 -4.61
N PHE A 62 5.41 1.91 -4.89
CA PHE A 62 4.84 2.07 -6.22
C PHE A 62 4.80 3.57 -6.58
N TYR A 63 5.26 3.87 -7.78
CA TYR A 63 5.27 5.26 -8.25
C TYR A 63 3.92 5.65 -8.82
N PHE A 64 3.39 6.74 -8.27
CA PHE A 64 2.29 7.49 -8.83
C PHE A 64 2.77 8.92 -9.08
N PRO A 65 2.38 9.57 -10.19
CA PRO A 65 2.79 10.94 -10.49
C PRO A 65 2.02 11.95 -9.62
N LEU A 66 2.14 11.83 -8.30
CA LEU A 66 1.40 12.61 -7.31
C LEU A 66 2.35 13.45 -6.46
N PRO A 67 1.91 14.65 -6.02
CA PRO A 67 2.58 15.36 -4.93
C PRO A 67 2.66 14.52 -3.67
N TYR A 68 3.69 14.77 -2.85
CA TYR A 68 3.92 14.03 -1.61
C TYR A 68 2.72 14.02 -0.65
N GLU A 69 1.92 15.11 -0.65
CA GLU A 69 0.75 15.29 0.20
C GLU A 69 -0.49 14.53 -0.29
N LEU A 70 -0.44 13.96 -1.50
CA LEU A 70 -1.55 13.20 -2.07
C LEU A 70 -1.29 11.71 -1.96
N ARG A 71 -2.38 10.97 -1.72
CA ARG A 71 -2.41 9.51 -1.72
C ARG A 71 -3.02 9.00 -3.03
N PRO A 72 -2.78 7.75 -3.43
CA PRO A 72 -3.45 7.16 -4.60
C PRO A 72 -4.97 7.27 -4.55
N SER A 73 -5.58 7.22 -3.35
CA SER A 73 -7.02 7.45 -3.15
C SER A 73 -7.50 8.85 -3.53
N ASP A 74 -6.63 9.86 -3.46
CA ASP A 74 -7.00 11.24 -3.84
C ASP A 74 -7.15 11.42 -5.36
N CYS A 75 -6.55 10.53 -6.14
CA CYS A 75 -6.59 10.56 -7.61
C CYS A 75 -7.30 9.36 -8.23
N CYS A 76 -7.81 8.45 -7.40
CA CYS A 76 -8.62 7.33 -7.85
C CYS A 76 -10.06 7.78 -8.15
N LYS A 77 -10.47 7.74 -9.40
CA LYS A 77 -11.84 8.14 -9.81
C LYS A 77 -12.95 7.29 -9.18
N TRP A 78 -12.63 6.09 -8.70
CA TRP A 78 -13.55 5.20 -8.01
C TRP A 78 -13.79 5.59 -6.56
N ILE A 79 -13.08 6.61 -6.04
CA ILE A 79 -13.18 7.07 -4.66
C ILE A 79 -13.42 8.58 -4.64
N TYR A 80 -14.46 8.99 -3.94
CA TYR A 80 -14.58 10.36 -3.46
C TYR A 80 -13.78 10.48 -2.17
N SER A 81 -12.65 11.22 -2.22
CA SER A 81 -11.76 11.42 -1.08
C SER A 81 -11.98 12.79 -0.47
N GLN A 82 -12.14 12.84 0.86
CA GLN A 82 -12.24 14.09 1.61
C GLN A 82 -11.20 14.10 2.73
N LYS A 83 -10.64 15.28 3.03
CA LYS A 83 -9.66 15.49 4.09
C LYS A 83 -10.21 16.47 5.11
N ILE A 84 -10.41 16.00 6.34
CA ILE A 84 -11.00 16.78 7.42
C ILE A 84 -9.96 16.95 8.53
N SER A 85 -9.78 18.18 9.05
CA SER A 85 -8.87 18.40 10.17
C SER A 85 -9.45 17.83 11.47
N ARG A 86 -8.60 17.26 12.32
CA ARG A 86 -8.99 16.77 13.66
C ARG A 86 -9.59 17.88 14.51
N GLU A 87 -9.09 19.11 14.37
CA GLU A 87 -9.64 20.27 15.10
C GLU A 87 -11.09 20.55 14.68
N PHE A 88 -11.39 20.47 13.36
CA PHE A 88 -12.76 20.64 12.88
C PHE A 88 -13.69 19.57 13.45
N ILE A 89 -13.26 18.31 13.48
CA ILE A 89 -14.02 17.21 14.07
C ILE A 89 -14.29 17.49 15.55
N ARG A 90 -13.27 17.84 16.34
CA ARG A 90 -13.41 18.17 17.77
C ARG A 90 -14.37 19.32 18.05
N LYS A 91 -14.48 20.28 17.13
CA LYS A 91 -15.39 21.44 17.26
C LYS A 91 -16.83 21.13 16.86
N LYS A 92 -17.06 20.12 16.04
CA LYS A 92 -18.38 19.86 15.42
C LYS A 92 -19.07 18.61 15.96
N TRP A 93 -18.33 17.62 16.44
CA TRP A 93 -18.85 16.39 17.01
C TRP A 93 -18.51 16.27 18.49
N ASN A 94 -19.43 15.70 19.27
CA ASN A 94 -19.24 15.47 20.70
C ASN A 94 -18.13 14.45 21.00
N SER A 95 -17.87 13.54 20.05
CA SER A 95 -16.84 12.52 20.18
C SER A 95 -16.38 12.05 18.80
N ILE A 96 -15.20 11.42 18.75
CA ILE A 96 -14.72 10.74 17.54
C ILE A 96 -15.62 9.55 17.16
N VAL A 97 -16.23 8.89 18.15
CA VAL A 97 -17.16 7.78 17.92
C VAL A 97 -18.37 8.26 17.14
N ALA A 98 -19.02 9.36 17.57
CA ALA A 98 -20.15 9.95 16.85
C ALA A 98 -19.78 10.33 15.41
N PHE A 99 -18.62 10.96 15.21
CA PHE A 99 -18.13 11.30 13.87
C PHE A 99 -17.97 10.08 12.96
N ILE A 100 -17.38 8.99 13.49
CA ILE A 100 -17.17 7.77 12.70
C ILE A 100 -18.50 7.11 12.36
N ILE A 101 -19.43 7.00 13.32
CA ILE A 101 -20.76 6.41 13.11
C ILE A 101 -21.50 7.21 12.02
N ASP A 102 -21.52 8.55 12.11
CA ASP A 102 -22.14 9.41 11.10
C ASP A 102 -21.50 9.19 9.72
N SER A 103 -20.17 9.12 9.66
CA SER A 103 -19.43 8.90 8.41
C SER A 103 -19.79 7.55 7.78
N ILE A 104 -19.78 6.47 8.56
CA ILE A 104 -20.15 5.13 8.09
C ILE A 104 -21.62 5.10 7.65
N ASN A 105 -22.51 5.82 8.34
CA ASN A 105 -23.93 5.93 7.94
C ASN A 105 -24.10 6.62 6.59
N MET A 106 -23.19 7.51 6.24
CA MET A 106 -23.11 8.17 4.93
C MET A 106 -22.26 7.39 3.90
N ASN A 107 -21.97 6.10 4.15
CA ASN A 107 -21.15 5.21 3.30
C ASN A 107 -19.68 5.63 3.15
N ASN A 108 -19.15 6.41 4.08
CA ASN A 108 -17.75 6.78 4.10
C ASN A 108 -16.94 5.82 4.98
N TYR A 109 -15.91 5.18 4.42
CA TYR A 109 -14.83 4.59 5.19
C TYR A 109 -14.03 5.70 5.85
N VAL A 110 -13.51 5.45 7.05
CA VAL A 110 -12.75 6.46 7.79
C VAL A 110 -11.32 5.98 7.95
N HIS A 111 -10.37 6.70 7.36
CA HIS A 111 -8.95 6.41 7.48
C HIS A 111 -8.25 7.51 8.28
N MET A 112 -7.53 7.14 9.32
CA MET A 112 -6.85 8.08 10.19
C MET A 112 -5.68 7.46 10.95
N MET A 113 -4.82 8.29 11.49
CA MET A 113 -3.77 7.86 12.41
C MET A 113 -4.33 7.65 13.81
N VAL A 114 -3.86 6.61 14.50
CA VAL A 114 -4.13 6.33 15.92
C VAL A 114 -2.85 5.95 16.65
N ASN A 115 -2.84 6.13 17.97
CA ASN A 115 -1.75 5.62 18.80
C ASN A 115 -1.97 4.14 19.11
N ARG A 116 -1.11 3.28 18.55
CA ARG A 116 -1.19 1.81 18.67
C ARG A 116 -1.07 1.30 20.12
N TYR A 117 -0.52 2.12 21.01
CA TYR A 117 -0.39 1.76 22.43
C TYR A 117 -1.75 1.43 23.08
N TYR A 118 -2.83 2.07 22.62
CA TYR A 118 -4.17 1.91 23.18
C TYR A 118 -5.04 0.91 22.43
N ILE A 119 -4.61 0.39 21.30
CA ILE A 119 -5.42 -0.52 20.46
C ILE A 119 -5.00 -1.98 20.70
N PRO A 120 -5.84 -2.82 21.36
CA PRO A 120 -5.47 -4.19 21.73
C PRO A 120 -5.10 -5.10 20.56
N ALA A 121 -5.65 -4.84 19.38
CA ALA A 121 -5.34 -5.60 18.16
C ALA A 121 -3.88 -5.53 17.74
N TYR A 122 -3.16 -4.45 18.03
CA TYR A 122 -1.76 -4.30 17.66
C TYR A 122 -0.80 -5.07 18.55
N TRP A 123 0.28 -5.56 17.96
CA TRP A 123 1.43 -6.09 18.69
C TRP A 123 2.05 -5.09 19.68
N HIS A 124 1.89 -3.79 19.40
CA HIS A 124 2.42 -2.66 20.17
C HIS A 124 1.58 -2.30 21.40
N TYR A 125 0.41 -2.93 21.57
CA TYR A 125 -0.49 -2.67 22.68
C TYR A 125 0.20 -2.69 24.02
N LYS A 126 0.11 -1.58 24.78
CA LYS A 126 0.75 -1.35 26.10
C LYS A 126 2.28 -1.58 26.13
N LYS A 127 2.94 -1.59 24.95
CA LYS A 127 4.39 -1.77 24.85
C LYS A 127 5.11 -0.53 24.32
N SER A 128 4.60 0.08 23.25
CA SER A 128 5.24 1.26 22.65
C SER A 128 4.21 2.24 22.10
N SER A 129 4.40 3.52 22.42
CA SER A 129 3.58 4.61 21.89
C SER A 129 4.09 4.98 20.50
N THR A 130 3.40 4.50 19.48
CA THR A 130 3.71 4.77 18.07
C THR A 130 2.42 4.99 17.28
N MET A 131 2.50 5.93 16.33
CA MET A 131 1.36 6.27 15.48
C MET A 131 1.30 5.35 14.27
N HIS A 132 0.10 5.00 13.84
CA HIS A 132 -0.12 4.24 12.61
C HIS A 132 -1.48 4.54 12.00
N ASP A 133 -1.58 4.40 10.68
CA ASP A 133 -2.85 4.49 9.98
C ASP A 133 -3.76 3.31 10.36
N ILE A 134 -5.07 3.54 10.36
CA ILE A 134 -6.10 2.52 10.54
C ILE A 134 -7.31 2.88 9.68
N LEU A 135 -7.89 1.88 9.02
CA LEU A 135 -9.15 2.00 8.29
C LEU A 135 -10.30 1.52 9.16
N VAL A 136 -11.30 2.37 9.35
CA VAL A 136 -12.58 1.96 9.96
C VAL A 136 -13.60 1.78 8.84
N TYR A 137 -14.21 0.60 8.79
CA TYR A 137 -15.18 0.25 7.75
C TYR A 137 -16.55 -0.16 8.29
N GLY A 138 -16.77 -0.09 9.61
CA GLY A 138 -18.04 -0.40 10.20
C GLY A 138 -18.08 -0.15 11.71
N TYR A 139 -19.26 -0.29 12.27
CA TYR A 139 -19.50 -0.21 13.71
C TYR A 139 -20.59 -1.20 14.17
N ASP A 140 -20.59 -1.49 15.45
CA ASP A 140 -21.56 -2.29 16.17
C ASP A 140 -21.90 -1.57 17.47
N LEU A 141 -23.16 -1.10 17.62
CA LEU A 141 -23.59 -0.34 18.80
C LEU A 141 -23.86 -1.25 20.01
N GLU A 142 -24.25 -2.51 19.79
CA GLU A 142 -24.48 -3.46 20.86
C GLU A 142 -23.20 -3.91 21.53
N GLU A 143 -22.15 -4.12 20.70
CA GLU A 143 -20.79 -4.48 21.18
C GLU A 143 -19.92 -3.25 21.48
N GLU A 144 -20.42 -2.04 21.27
CA GLU A 144 -19.68 -0.77 21.41
C GLU A 144 -18.30 -0.84 20.72
N SER A 145 -18.26 -1.32 19.46
CA SER A 145 -17.02 -1.60 18.76
C SER A 145 -17.03 -1.10 17.30
N PHE A 146 -15.82 -0.81 16.79
CA PHE A 146 -15.57 -0.58 15.38
C PHE A 146 -15.01 -1.82 14.70
N TYR A 147 -15.38 -2.01 13.43
CA TYR A 147 -14.70 -2.91 12.50
C TYR A 147 -13.57 -2.16 11.83
N VAL A 148 -12.34 -2.66 11.97
CA VAL A 148 -11.13 -1.98 11.55
C VAL A 148 -10.21 -2.89 10.73
N ALA A 149 -9.40 -2.28 9.86
CA ALA A 149 -8.40 -2.99 9.07
C ALA A 149 -7.04 -2.27 9.14
N ASP A 150 -5.99 -3.02 9.33
CA ASP A 150 -4.58 -2.56 9.32
C ASP A 150 -3.61 -3.75 9.49
N PHE A 151 -2.31 -3.44 9.61
CA PHE A 151 -1.22 -4.37 9.93
C PHE A 151 -1.09 -4.59 11.44
N PHE A 152 -2.01 -5.34 12.04
CA PHE A 152 -2.10 -5.47 13.51
C PHE A 152 -0.99 -6.31 14.11
N LYS A 153 -0.79 -7.53 13.61
CA LYS A 153 0.18 -8.49 14.15
C LYS A 153 1.10 -9.02 13.08
N TYR A 154 2.36 -9.13 13.40
CA TYR A 154 3.40 -9.72 12.52
C TYR A 154 3.51 -9.06 11.14
N GLY A 155 3.13 -7.78 11.02
CA GLY A 155 3.15 -7.05 9.75
C GLY A 155 2.16 -7.57 8.70
N LYS A 156 1.12 -8.32 9.13
CA LYS A 156 0.06 -8.83 8.24
C LYS A 156 -1.16 -7.95 8.32
N TYR A 157 -1.67 -7.56 7.15
CA TYR A 157 -2.95 -6.87 7.04
C TYR A 157 -4.07 -7.81 7.49
N SER A 158 -4.93 -7.37 8.37
CA SER A 158 -6.07 -8.15 8.88
C SER A 158 -7.24 -7.26 9.26
N PHE A 159 -8.38 -7.88 9.51
CA PHE A 159 -9.63 -7.26 9.91
C PHE A 159 -9.89 -7.63 11.37
N GLU A 160 -10.11 -6.62 12.21
CA GLU A 160 -10.27 -6.80 13.66
C GLU A 160 -11.45 -5.96 14.17
N LYS A 161 -11.86 -6.19 15.43
CA LYS A 161 -12.77 -5.32 16.19
C LYS A 161 -11.98 -4.56 17.26
N VAL A 162 -12.31 -3.29 17.45
CA VAL A 162 -11.73 -2.43 18.49
C VAL A 162 -12.85 -1.71 19.24
N SER A 163 -12.83 -1.74 20.57
CA SER A 163 -13.86 -1.05 21.37
C SER A 163 -13.85 0.45 21.11
N PHE A 164 -15.02 1.09 21.22
CA PHE A 164 -15.14 2.56 21.12
C PHE A 164 -14.21 3.26 22.11
N GLN A 165 -14.07 2.70 23.31
CA GLN A 165 -13.21 3.25 24.35
C GLN A 165 -11.73 3.22 23.96
N ASP A 166 -11.20 2.06 23.54
CA ASP A 166 -9.80 1.91 23.16
C ASP A 166 -9.47 2.75 21.92
N PHE A 167 -10.38 2.76 20.94
CA PHE A 167 -10.24 3.58 19.73
C PHE A 167 -10.16 5.08 20.07
N SER A 168 -11.08 5.55 20.93
CA SER A 168 -11.12 6.94 21.38
C SER A 168 -9.84 7.32 22.12
N GLN A 169 -9.30 6.45 22.98
CA GLN A 169 -8.01 6.69 23.64
C GLN A 169 -6.87 6.78 22.63
N GLY A 170 -6.80 5.85 21.65
CA GLY A 170 -5.83 5.89 20.57
C GLY A 170 -5.90 7.15 19.72
N TYR A 171 -7.10 7.65 19.47
CA TYR A 171 -7.33 8.90 18.76
C TYR A 171 -6.93 10.15 19.57
N MET A 172 -7.32 10.24 20.82
CA MET A 172 -7.11 11.43 21.67
C MET A 172 -5.65 11.60 22.12
N THR A 173 -4.91 10.51 22.24
CA THR A 173 -3.52 10.50 22.70
C THR A 173 -2.49 10.66 21.56
N MET A 174 -2.95 11.04 20.39
CA MET A 174 -2.10 11.55 19.32
C MET A 174 -1.48 12.87 19.82
N GLY A 175 -0.24 12.80 20.34
CA GLY A 175 0.50 13.98 20.75
C GLY A 175 0.70 14.96 19.59
N GLU A 176 0.96 16.23 19.93
CA GLU A 176 1.48 17.19 18.96
C GLU A 176 2.82 16.63 18.47
N THR A 177 2.93 16.30 17.20
CA THR A 177 4.19 15.85 16.63
C THR A 177 5.05 17.07 16.38
N THR A 178 6.32 16.99 16.70
CA THR A 178 7.29 18.08 16.48
C THR A 178 7.85 18.06 15.05
N ASN A 179 7.42 17.10 14.22
CA ASN A 179 7.89 16.96 12.85
C ASN A 179 6.83 17.49 11.85
N PRO A 180 7.05 18.64 11.20
CA PRO A 180 6.10 19.26 10.28
C PRO A 180 5.62 18.35 9.15
N GLY A 181 6.47 17.45 8.64
CA GLY A 181 6.10 16.51 7.59
C GLY A 181 5.14 15.42 8.07
N GLN A 182 5.23 15.02 9.34
CA GLN A 182 4.30 14.08 9.96
C GLN A 182 3.00 14.75 10.39
N ASP A 183 3.05 16.04 10.77
CA ASP A 183 1.87 16.80 11.20
C ASP A 183 0.81 16.88 10.10
N PHE A 184 1.22 16.92 8.83
CA PHE A 184 0.28 16.96 7.72
C PHE A 184 -0.65 15.74 7.73
N PHE A 185 -0.11 14.52 7.86
CA PHE A 185 -0.90 13.28 7.89
C PHE A 185 -1.60 13.07 9.24
N ASN A 186 -0.92 13.36 10.35
CA ASN A 186 -1.46 13.18 11.70
C ASN A 186 -2.63 14.13 11.98
N ALA A 187 -2.62 15.33 11.42
CA ALA A 187 -3.65 16.35 11.61
C ALA A 187 -4.93 16.11 10.81
N ARG A 188 -4.95 15.12 9.93
CA ARG A 188 -6.08 14.87 9.02
C ARG A 188 -6.76 13.52 9.30
N VAL A 189 -8.07 13.50 9.02
CA VAL A 189 -8.88 12.30 8.87
C VAL A 189 -9.34 12.25 7.43
N TYR A 190 -9.25 11.11 6.79
CA TYR A 190 -9.66 10.90 5.42
C TYR A 190 -10.98 10.14 5.40
N LEU A 191 -11.92 10.60 4.59
CA LEU A 191 -13.14 9.89 4.27
C LEU A 191 -13.06 9.38 2.85
N TYR A 192 -13.39 8.11 2.66
CA TYR A 192 -13.42 7.47 1.34
C TYR A 192 -14.82 6.95 1.07
N GLU A 193 -15.44 7.45 0.02
CA GLU A 193 -16.73 6.96 -0.46
C GLU A 193 -16.53 6.30 -1.82
N TYR A 194 -17.04 5.07 -1.98
CA TYR A 194 -17.01 4.39 -3.26
C TYR A 194 -17.91 5.11 -4.27
N ASN A 195 -17.40 5.40 -5.46
CA ASN A 195 -18.11 6.08 -6.55
C ASN A 195 -18.60 5.05 -7.59
N PRO A 196 -19.84 4.56 -7.52
CA PRO A 196 -20.36 3.59 -8.49
C PRO A 196 -20.61 4.20 -9.88
N GLY A 197 -20.68 5.52 -9.98
CA GLY A 197 -20.89 6.27 -11.23
C GLY A 197 -19.59 6.58 -11.98
N CYS A 198 -18.45 6.05 -11.55
CA CYS A 198 -17.18 6.29 -12.21
C CYS A 198 -17.19 5.75 -13.65
N ASP A 199 -16.81 6.59 -14.59
CA ASP A 199 -16.48 6.21 -15.96
C ASP A 199 -14.96 6.17 -16.10
N TYR A 200 -14.39 4.94 -16.12
CA TYR A 200 -12.97 4.72 -16.29
C TYR A 200 -12.69 4.03 -17.62
N SER A 201 -12.01 4.75 -18.51
CA SER A 201 -11.56 4.21 -19.79
C SER A 201 -10.23 3.47 -19.63
N PHE A 202 -10.25 2.18 -19.90
CA PHE A 202 -9.03 1.37 -19.91
C PHE A 202 -8.19 1.69 -21.16
N SER A 203 -6.88 1.93 -20.97
CA SER A 203 -5.93 2.14 -22.06
C SER A 203 -4.80 1.11 -22.00
N PHE A 204 -4.77 0.22 -22.98
CA PHE A 204 -3.69 -0.76 -23.13
C PHE A 204 -2.36 -0.09 -23.50
N GLU A 205 -2.41 1.00 -24.28
CA GLU A 205 -1.23 1.78 -24.65
C GLU A 205 -0.54 2.40 -23.41
N ASN A 206 -1.32 2.93 -22.48
CA ASN A 206 -0.75 3.46 -21.23
C ASN A 206 -0.04 2.36 -20.43
N ILE A 207 -0.59 1.14 -20.41
CA ILE A 207 0.03 0.00 -19.72
C ILE A 207 1.35 -0.39 -20.39
N THR A 208 1.37 -0.53 -21.72
CA THR A 208 2.58 -0.90 -22.46
C THR A 208 3.67 0.16 -22.32
N THR A 209 3.30 1.44 -22.35
CA THR A 209 4.21 2.56 -22.10
C THR A 209 4.79 2.52 -20.68
N ALA A 210 3.95 2.27 -19.66
CA ALA A 210 4.42 2.18 -18.30
C ALA A 210 5.32 0.95 -18.06
N ILE A 211 5.02 -0.20 -18.69
CA ILE A 211 5.86 -1.39 -18.60
C ILE A 211 7.21 -1.14 -19.29
N ARG A 212 7.24 -0.48 -20.45
CA ARG A 212 8.48 -0.09 -21.12
C ARG A 212 9.32 0.84 -20.24
N ALA A 213 8.70 1.85 -19.64
CA ALA A 213 9.38 2.76 -18.71
C ALA A 213 9.95 2.01 -17.49
N TYR A 214 9.22 1.04 -16.94
CA TYR A 214 9.69 0.16 -15.85
C TYR A 214 10.93 -0.64 -16.28
N LEU A 215 10.88 -1.29 -17.44
CA LEU A 215 11.98 -2.10 -17.97
C LEU A 215 13.25 -1.29 -18.29
N ASN A 216 13.07 -0.06 -18.74
CA ASN A 216 14.18 0.85 -19.09
C ASN A 216 14.66 1.70 -17.90
N ALA A 217 14.02 1.57 -16.72
CA ALA A 217 14.29 2.41 -15.56
C ALA A 217 14.15 3.92 -15.86
N GLU A 218 13.18 4.27 -16.71
CA GLU A 218 12.96 5.65 -17.13
C GLU A 218 12.42 6.50 -15.98
N THR A 219 12.97 7.69 -15.81
CA THR A 219 12.46 8.69 -14.87
C THR A 219 11.18 9.28 -15.46
N PRO A 220 10.02 9.16 -14.77
CA PRO A 220 8.79 9.75 -15.26
C PRO A 220 8.87 11.26 -15.38
N GLU A 221 8.29 11.82 -16.46
CA GLU A 221 8.31 13.28 -16.70
C GLU A 221 7.70 14.10 -15.56
N TYR A 222 6.63 13.58 -14.96
CA TYR A 222 5.92 14.25 -13.86
C TYR A 222 6.73 14.37 -12.58
N TRP A 223 7.76 13.54 -12.38
CA TRP A 223 8.65 13.65 -11.22
C TRP A 223 9.28 15.03 -11.13
N ASN A 224 9.65 15.63 -12.26
CA ASN A 224 10.25 16.95 -12.33
C ASN A 224 9.40 18.06 -11.72
N MET A 225 8.08 17.90 -11.75
CA MET A 225 7.14 18.92 -11.27
C MET A 225 7.08 18.94 -9.74
N TYR A 226 7.26 17.79 -9.08
CA TYR A 226 6.99 17.62 -7.66
C TYR A 226 8.25 17.47 -6.78
N ASN A 227 9.38 17.03 -7.34
CA ASN A 227 10.62 16.74 -6.58
C ASN A 227 11.86 17.21 -7.35
N ARG A 228 11.94 18.49 -7.68
CA ARG A 228 13.03 19.03 -8.50
C ARG A 228 14.42 18.86 -7.89
N ASP A 229 14.53 18.89 -6.55
CA ASP A 229 15.81 19.04 -5.88
C ASP A 229 16.52 17.70 -5.58
N ASN A 230 15.81 16.55 -5.65
CA ASN A 230 16.33 15.25 -5.21
C ASN A 230 16.35 14.16 -6.28
N LYS A 231 16.34 14.52 -7.57
CA LYS A 231 16.32 13.54 -8.68
C LYS A 231 17.48 12.54 -8.67
N GLN A 232 18.66 12.99 -8.24
CA GLN A 232 19.87 12.15 -8.24
C GLN A 232 19.83 11.05 -7.20
N ASP A 233 18.96 11.17 -6.21
CA ASP A 233 18.84 10.23 -5.09
C ASP A 233 17.70 9.23 -5.25
N ILE A 234 17.03 9.20 -6.40
CA ILE A 234 15.91 8.30 -6.69
C ILE A 234 16.24 7.40 -7.87
N VAL A 235 15.89 6.13 -7.72
CA VAL A 235 15.95 5.14 -8.80
C VAL A 235 14.56 4.64 -9.14
N PHE A 236 14.33 4.25 -10.40
CA PHE A 236 13.04 3.80 -10.89
C PHE A 236 13.13 2.40 -11.53
N GLY A 237 11.97 1.76 -11.62
CA GLY A 237 11.80 0.51 -12.32
C GLY A 237 12.76 -0.58 -11.86
N ARG A 238 13.38 -1.26 -12.81
CA ARG A 238 14.32 -2.36 -12.52
C ARG A 238 15.57 -1.95 -11.73
N GLU A 239 15.95 -0.66 -11.72
CA GLU A 239 17.11 -0.20 -10.92
C GLU A 239 16.86 -0.28 -9.41
N VAL A 240 15.61 -0.38 -8.97
CA VAL A 240 15.24 -0.62 -7.57
C VAL A 240 15.93 -1.88 -7.03
N PHE A 241 16.05 -2.94 -7.82
CA PHE A 241 16.71 -4.19 -7.40
C PHE A 241 18.18 -4.00 -7.10
N SER A 242 18.91 -3.31 -7.99
CA SER A 242 20.34 -3.02 -7.81
C SER A 242 20.56 -2.13 -6.58
N SER A 243 19.68 -1.16 -6.37
CA SER A 243 19.73 -0.27 -5.21
C SER A 243 19.47 -1.02 -3.89
N LEU A 244 18.52 -1.95 -3.86
CA LEU A 244 18.28 -2.82 -2.70
C LEU A 244 19.44 -3.77 -2.42
N LYS A 245 20.08 -4.29 -3.47
CA LYS A 245 21.32 -5.09 -3.34
C LYS A 245 22.42 -4.27 -2.65
N ASN A 246 22.67 -3.04 -3.10
CA ASN A 246 23.66 -2.16 -2.49
C ASN A 246 23.34 -1.88 -1.01
N TYR A 247 22.08 -1.64 -0.69
CA TYR A 247 21.61 -1.49 0.69
C TYR A 247 21.97 -2.71 1.55
N LEU A 248 21.66 -3.92 1.09
CA LEU A 248 21.93 -5.17 1.82
C LEU A 248 23.43 -5.42 2.00
N VAL A 249 24.24 -5.20 0.95
CA VAL A 249 25.69 -5.36 1.03
C VAL A 249 26.30 -4.41 2.04
N ARG A 250 25.82 -3.15 2.10
CA ARG A 250 26.27 -2.15 3.08
C ARG A 250 25.86 -2.52 4.52
N MET A 251 24.68 -3.14 4.71
CA MET A 251 24.23 -3.57 6.03
C MET A 251 24.89 -4.83 6.55
N LYS A 252 25.45 -5.66 5.68
CA LYS A 252 26.03 -6.97 6.05
C LYS A 252 27.11 -6.90 7.15
N PRO A 253 28.03 -5.91 7.18
CA PRO A 253 29.02 -5.77 8.25
C PRO A 253 28.40 -5.41 9.61
N ASP A 254 27.27 -4.72 9.63
CA ASP A 254 26.56 -4.32 10.84
C ASP A 254 25.35 -5.23 11.07
N SER A 255 25.63 -6.45 11.60
CA SER A 255 24.60 -7.45 11.85
C SER A 255 23.57 -7.06 12.93
N GLN A 256 23.78 -5.97 13.66
CA GLN A 256 22.87 -5.49 14.71
C GLN A 256 21.80 -4.55 14.15
N SER A 257 22.01 -3.95 12.98
CA SER A 257 21.05 -3.04 12.39
C SER A 257 19.71 -3.74 12.05
N ALA A 258 18.62 -3.04 12.30
CA ALA A 258 17.30 -3.50 11.90
C ALA A 258 17.14 -3.36 10.38
N VAL A 259 16.69 -4.43 9.73
CA VAL A 259 16.33 -4.41 8.31
C VAL A 259 14.90 -3.94 8.16
N ASP A 260 14.66 -2.98 7.27
CA ASP A 260 13.32 -2.65 6.84
C ASP A 260 12.82 -3.69 5.84
N ILE A 261 11.72 -4.36 6.18
CA ILE A 261 11.15 -5.44 5.35
C ILE A 261 10.26 -4.92 4.22
N ARG A 262 9.80 -3.67 4.30
CA ARG A 262 8.81 -3.10 3.36
C ARG A 262 9.25 -3.14 1.90
N PRO A 263 10.49 -2.77 1.50
CA PRO A 263 10.88 -2.81 0.11
C PRO A 263 10.90 -4.23 -0.49
N PHE A 264 11.06 -5.26 0.35
CA PHE A 264 11.01 -6.66 -0.11
C PHE A 264 9.57 -7.15 -0.30
N TYR A 265 8.64 -6.69 0.55
CA TYR A 265 7.20 -6.86 0.31
C TYR A 265 6.76 -6.12 -0.95
N MET A 266 7.29 -4.93 -1.23
CA MET A 266 7.02 -4.19 -2.47
C MET A 266 7.40 -5.01 -3.72
N ILE A 267 8.55 -5.70 -3.70
CA ILE A 267 8.96 -6.60 -4.80
C ILE A 267 7.97 -7.77 -4.95
N TYR A 268 7.54 -8.36 -3.85
CA TYR A 268 6.55 -9.45 -3.87
C TYR A 268 5.20 -8.97 -4.41
N ASP A 269 4.69 -7.86 -3.90
CA ASP A 269 3.41 -7.27 -4.34
C ASP A 269 3.47 -6.85 -5.82
N HIS A 270 4.62 -6.33 -6.28
CA HIS A 270 4.83 -5.99 -7.68
C HIS A 270 4.76 -7.23 -8.58
N ALA A 271 5.42 -8.32 -8.21
CA ALA A 271 5.33 -9.58 -8.95
C ALA A 271 3.88 -10.10 -9.00
N ARG A 272 3.17 -10.04 -7.87
CA ARG A 272 1.79 -10.47 -7.74
C ARG A 272 0.84 -9.66 -8.63
N ILE A 273 0.96 -8.33 -8.61
CA ILE A 273 0.08 -7.49 -9.43
C ILE A 273 0.39 -7.62 -10.93
N MET A 274 1.65 -7.90 -11.31
CA MET A 274 2.02 -8.18 -12.70
C MET A 274 1.42 -9.50 -13.19
N ASP A 275 1.46 -10.57 -12.40
CA ASP A 275 0.79 -11.84 -12.75
C ASP A 275 -0.71 -11.63 -12.98
N LEU A 276 -1.39 -10.96 -12.05
CA LEU A 276 -2.83 -10.67 -12.17
C LEU A 276 -3.15 -9.79 -13.38
N ARG A 277 -2.30 -8.80 -13.67
CA ARG A 277 -2.44 -7.94 -14.85
C ARG A 277 -2.33 -8.75 -16.14
N ILE A 278 -1.35 -9.64 -16.27
CA ILE A 278 -1.19 -10.49 -17.46
C ILE A 278 -2.43 -11.38 -17.65
N ARG A 279 -2.94 -12.00 -16.58
CA ARG A 279 -4.20 -12.79 -16.63
C ARG A 279 -5.37 -11.93 -17.11
N TYR A 280 -5.53 -10.73 -16.58
CA TYR A 280 -6.56 -9.79 -17.00
C TYR A 280 -6.45 -9.42 -18.48
N LEU A 281 -5.23 -9.10 -18.96
CA LEU A 281 -4.99 -8.72 -20.35
C LEU A 281 -5.26 -9.87 -21.33
N ILE A 282 -4.94 -11.12 -20.96
CA ILE A 282 -5.31 -12.31 -21.73
C ILE A 282 -6.83 -12.47 -21.77
N GLN A 283 -7.47 -12.40 -20.61
CA GLN A 283 -8.93 -12.57 -20.50
C GLN A 283 -9.72 -11.54 -21.33
N LYS A 284 -9.19 -10.31 -21.39
CA LYS A 284 -9.81 -9.22 -22.17
C LYS A 284 -9.36 -9.16 -23.63
N GLY A 285 -8.49 -10.07 -24.07
CA GLY A 285 -8.02 -10.16 -25.46
C GLY A 285 -6.99 -9.13 -25.88
N TYR A 286 -6.35 -8.42 -24.94
CA TYR A 286 -5.28 -7.47 -25.21
C TYR A 286 -3.93 -8.14 -25.45
N LEU A 287 -3.70 -9.32 -24.87
CA LEU A 287 -2.51 -10.12 -25.08
C LEU A 287 -2.86 -11.43 -25.78
N ASN A 288 -1.99 -11.87 -26.68
CA ASN A 288 -2.05 -13.20 -27.26
C ASN A 288 -1.93 -14.24 -26.13
N LYS A 289 -2.86 -15.23 -26.16
CA LYS A 289 -2.95 -16.26 -25.12
C LYS A 289 -1.63 -17.01 -24.92
N HIS A 290 -0.99 -17.45 -26.01
CA HIS A 290 0.25 -18.22 -25.94
C HIS A 290 1.41 -17.41 -25.34
N GLN A 291 1.57 -16.14 -25.74
CA GLN A 291 2.61 -15.26 -25.18
C GLN A 291 2.34 -14.97 -23.71
N GLY A 292 1.08 -14.71 -23.36
CA GLY A 292 0.69 -14.43 -21.97
C GLY A 292 0.85 -15.65 -21.06
N GLU A 293 0.47 -16.86 -21.48
CA GLU A 293 0.65 -18.10 -20.70
C GLU A 293 2.13 -18.36 -20.41
N LYS A 294 3.01 -18.14 -21.38
CA LYS A 294 4.46 -18.26 -21.20
C LYS A 294 5.01 -17.28 -20.15
N ALA A 295 4.50 -16.04 -20.16
CA ALA A 295 4.85 -15.05 -19.13
C ALA A 295 4.32 -15.48 -17.75
N LEU A 296 3.10 -16.02 -17.67
CA LEU A 296 2.53 -16.50 -16.40
C LEU A 296 3.30 -17.68 -15.80
N GLU A 297 3.83 -18.61 -16.62
CA GLU A 297 4.73 -19.66 -16.13
C GLU A 297 5.98 -19.06 -15.46
N SER A 298 6.59 -18.04 -16.09
CA SER A 298 7.73 -17.32 -15.52
C SER A 298 7.34 -16.59 -14.24
N PHE A 299 6.19 -15.93 -14.21
CA PHE A 299 5.70 -15.20 -13.03
C PHE A 299 5.34 -16.13 -11.86
N GLY A 300 4.94 -17.38 -12.12
CA GLY A 300 4.80 -18.39 -11.07
C GLY A 300 6.11 -18.58 -10.30
N GLN A 301 7.23 -18.79 -11.00
CA GLN A 301 8.55 -18.94 -10.37
C GLN A 301 9.05 -17.63 -9.73
N ILE A 302 8.79 -16.49 -10.36
CA ILE A 302 9.13 -15.17 -9.81
C ILE A 302 8.42 -14.93 -8.47
N LEU A 303 7.14 -15.30 -8.36
CA LEU A 303 6.36 -15.19 -7.13
C LEU A 303 6.91 -16.09 -6.01
N GLU A 304 7.28 -17.32 -6.32
CA GLU A 304 7.90 -18.24 -5.35
C GLU A 304 9.23 -17.66 -4.84
N ASN A 305 10.06 -17.14 -5.74
CA ASN A 305 11.33 -16.51 -5.41
C ASN A 305 11.13 -15.26 -4.56
N ALA A 306 10.14 -14.40 -4.89
CA ALA A 306 9.83 -13.20 -4.15
C ALA A 306 9.26 -13.50 -2.74
N ASN A 307 8.43 -14.54 -2.61
CA ASN A 307 7.97 -15.01 -1.31
C ASN A 307 9.12 -15.56 -0.46
N THR A 308 10.02 -16.31 -1.07
CA THR A 308 11.23 -16.82 -0.42
C THR A 308 12.12 -15.68 0.06
N LEU A 309 12.31 -14.66 -0.77
CA LEU A 309 13.06 -13.45 -0.46
C LEU A 309 12.51 -12.76 0.80
N VAL A 310 11.19 -12.53 0.87
CA VAL A 310 10.53 -11.93 2.05
C VAL A 310 10.77 -12.80 3.30
N ASN A 311 10.58 -14.12 3.20
CA ASN A 311 10.79 -15.03 4.33
C ASN A 311 12.25 -15.04 4.82
N LEU A 312 13.23 -14.95 3.92
CA LEU A 312 14.65 -14.89 4.30
C LEU A 312 14.99 -13.57 5.00
N ILE A 313 14.42 -12.43 4.56
CA ILE A 313 14.60 -11.13 5.23
C ILE A 313 13.98 -11.14 6.63
N ILE A 314 12.80 -11.70 6.79
CA ILE A 314 12.18 -11.86 8.11
C ILE A 314 13.07 -12.73 9.00
N LYS A 315 13.54 -13.87 8.48
CA LYS A 315 14.43 -14.77 9.21
C LYS A 315 15.76 -14.09 9.58
N TYR A 316 16.33 -13.28 8.69
CA TYR A 316 17.51 -12.47 9.00
C TYR A 316 17.22 -11.49 10.14
N GLY A 317 16.10 -10.79 10.11
CA GLY A 317 15.67 -9.88 11.18
C GLY A 317 15.64 -10.55 12.56
N MET A 318 15.26 -11.84 12.60
CA MET A 318 15.18 -12.63 13.85
C MET A 318 16.53 -13.24 14.28
N THR A 319 17.32 -13.74 13.33
CA THR A 319 18.51 -14.56 13.63
C THR A 319 19.84 -13.81 13.49
N LYS A 320 19.82 -12.69 12.77
CA LYS A 320 21.03 -11.91 12.41
C LYS A 320 22.11 -12.71 11.69
N ASN A 321 21.71 -13.82 11.05
CA ASN A 321 22.63 -14.64 10.28
C ASN A 321 22.95 -14.00 8.92
N SER A 322 24.15 -13.45 8.77
CA SER A 322 24.59 -12.71 7.57
C SER A 322 24.63 -13.55 6.29
N THR A 323 24.71 -14.90 6.39
CA THR A 323 24.68 -15.77 5.19
C THR A 323 23.33 -15.71 4.47
N LEU A 324 22.25 -15.33 5.17
CA LEU A 324 20.93 -15.13 4.56
C LEU A 324 20.92 -13.94 3.60
N ILE A 325 21.75 -12.93 3.86
CA ILE A 325 21.86 -11.75 2.98
C ILE A 325 22.39 -12.14 1.61
N ASP A 326 23.38 -13.02 1.54
CA ASP A 326 23.92 -13.47 0.24
C ASP A 326 22.82 -14.15 -0.58
N ARG A 327 22.03 -15.00 0.06
CA ARG A 327 20.90 -15.65 -0.61
C ARG A 327 19.81 -14.68 -1.06
N VAL A 328 19.54 -13.65 -0.25
CA VAL A 328 18.59 -12.58 -0.62
C VAL A 328 19.09 -11.79 -1.83
N VAL A 329 20.38 -11.47 -1.88
CA VAL A 329 21.01 -10.79 -3.04
C VAL A 329 20.90 -11.65 -4.31
N GLU A 330 21.19 -12.94 -4.25
CA GLU A 330 21.02 -13.87 -5.38
C GLU A 330 19.56 -13.90 -5.88
N LEU A 331 18.59 -13.93 -4.97
CA LEU A 331 17.16 -13.91 -5.32
C LEU A 331 16.75 -12.59 -5.96
N LEU A 332 17.23 -11.44 -5.46
CA LEU A 332 16.96 -10.14 -6.08
C LEU A 332 17.46 -10.09 -7.54
N GLU A 333 18.68 -10.59 -7.80
CA GLU A 333 19.25 -10.65 -9.16
C GLU A 333 18.43 -11.59 -10.07
N THR A 334 18.03 -12.75 -9.55
CA THR A 334 17.23 -13.72 -10.28
C THR A 334 15.86 -13.14 -10.61
N ILE A 335 15.14 -12.56 -9.64
CA ILE A 335 13.83 -11.95 -9.84
C ILE A 335 13.91 -10.81 -10.86
N GLN A 336 14.91 -9.93 -10.74
CA GLN A 336 15.12 -8.82 -11.69
C GLN A 336 15.30 -9.34 -13.12
N LYS A 337 16.17 -10.32 -13.31
CA LYS A 337 16.47 -10.92 -14.62
C LYS A 337 15.22 -11.59 -15.22
N ASP A 338 14.53 -12.40 -14.42
CA ASP A 338 13.39 -13.18 -14.89
C ASP A 338 12.19 -12.29 -15.20
N GLN A 339 11.91 -11.27 -14.36
CA GLN A 339 10.88 -10.27 -14.66
C GLN A 339 11.18 -9.51 -15.93
N HIS A 340 12.43 -9.07 -16.11
CA HIS A 340 12.84 -8.38 -17.34
C HIS A 340 12.62 -9.25 -18.56
N ALA A 341 13.05 -10.50 -18.54
CA ALA A 341 12.89 -11.44 -19.64
C ALA A 341 11.41 -11.71 -19.95
N ALA A 342 10.62 -12.02 -18.92
CA ALA A 342 9.19 -12.35 -19.07
C ALA A 342 8.39 -11.16 -19.65
N LEU A 343 8.57 -9.95 -19.09
CA LEU A 343 7.86 -8.76 -19.57
C LEU A 343 8.34 -8.32 -20.98
N SER A 344 9.66 -8.30 -21.23
CA SER A 344 10.18 -7.97 -22.55
C SER A 344 9.68 -8.92 -23.64
N GLN A 345 9.58 -10.21 -23.35
CA GLN A 345 9.05 -11.19 -24.29
C GLN A 345 7.53 -11.03 -24.47
N CYS A 346 6.79 -10.87 -23.36
CA CYS A 346 5.33 -10.76 -23.38
C CYS A 346 4.83 -9.53 -24.13
N PHE A 347 5.54 -8.40 -24.02
CA PHE A 347 5.15 -7.12 -24.61
C PHE A 347 5.98 -6.70 -25.83
N ARG A 348 6.81 -7.60 -26.39
CA ARG A 348 7.76 -7.32 -27.46
C ARG A 348 7.15 -6.60 -28.67
N GLU A 349 5.92 -6.98 -29.05
CA GLU A 349 5.23 -6.45 -30.23
C GLU A 349 4.68 -5.03 -30.01
N PHE A 350 4.72 -4.53 -28.78
CA PHE A 350 4.18 -3.23 -28.37
C PHE A 350 5.26 -2.20 -28.02
N PHE A 351 6.52 -2.57 -28.11
CA PHE A 351 7.70 -1.72 -27.89
C PHE A 351 8.34 -1.36 -29.20
#